data_77ced2d857d45b5e10f88809388a747a
#
_entry.id   77ced2d857d45b5e10f88809388a747a
#
_cell.length_a   1.000
_cell.length_b   1.000
_cell.length_c   1.000
_cell.angle_alpha   90.00
_cell.angle_beta   90.00
_cell.angle_gamma   90.00
#
_symmetry.space_group_name_H-M   'P 1'
#
loop_
_entity.id
_entity.type
_entity.pdbx_description
1 polymer ?
#
loop_
_entity_poly.entity_id
_entity_poly.type
_entity_poly.pdbx_seq_one_letter_code
_entity_poly.pdbx_strand_id
1 'polypeptide(L)'
;MLERLQAIKQQNKAALAKEIEEKMGVAIDPDSVYDIQIKRLHEYKRQQMNALYAIWKYFEILDGRLPRRPIPLLFGAKAAPAYTIAKDIIHLILCLQQLFLQDERVSPYLKIVMVENYNVSWAQKLIPACDISEQISLASKEASGTGNMKLMLNGAVTLGTMDGANVEIHDLVGEQNIYTFGKSSAEVMKLYAENSYCPAKIYDGDPVVEKLVDFIVDKKMIRLGDPVQLGRLYKELVGKDYFMTLLDLREYIDTKEQMLADYENRREWSRKSLVNIARAGYFSADRTIEGYNRDIWKLERK
;
A
#
# COMPACT_ATOMS: atom_id res chain seq x y z
N MET A 1 25.69 10.08 -8.39
CA MET A 1 24.61 9.18 -8.86
C MET A 1 23.37 9.27 -7.95
N LEU A 2 23.51 9.10 -6.63
CA LEU A 2 22.38 9.17 -5.69
C LEU A 2 21.67 10.53 -5.70
N GLU A 3 22.41 11.63 -5.69
CA GLU A 3 21.83 12.99 -5.79
C GLU A 3 21.01 13.20 -7.07
N ARG A 4 21.51 12.66 -8.21
CA ARG A 4 20.76 12.73 -9.47
C ARG A 4 19.46 11.90 -9.39
N LEU A 5 19.49 10.74 -8.76
CA LEU A 5 18.30 9.93 -8.54
C LEU A 5 17.27 10.66 -7.66
N GLN A 6 17.74 11.31 -6.58
CA GLN A 6 16.89 12.14 -5.72
C GLN A 6 16.26 13.29 -6.49
N ALA A 7 17.06 14.01 -7.31
CA ALA A 7 16.55 15.12 -8.12
C ALA A 7 15.46 14.67 -9.11
N ILE A 8 15.67 13.54 -9.80
CA ILE A 8 14.66 12.96 -10.71
C ILE A 8 13.40 12.58 -9.95
N LYS A 9 13.52 11.91 -8.80
CA LYS A 9 12.38 11.54 -7.96
C LYS A 9 11.62 12.80 -7.53
N GLN A 10 12.31 13.84 -7.10
CA GLN A 10 11.71 15.11 -6.68
C GLN A 10 10.95 15.80 -7.82
N GLN A 11 11.49 15.79 -9.05
CA GLN A 11 10.80 16.31 -10.23
C GLN A 11 9.50 15.54 -10.51
N ASN A 12 9.54 14.21 -10.43
CA ASN A 12 8.35 13.36 -10.61
C ASN A 12 7.28 13.63 -9.55
N LYS A 13 7.70 13.80 -8.29
CA LYS A 13 6.80 14.12 -7.17
C LYS A 13 6.16 15.49 -7.33
N ALA A 14 6.93 16.50 -7.73
CA ALA A 14 6.42 17.83 -8.00
C ALA A 14 5.41 17.85 -9.16
N ALA A 15 5.70 17.12 -10.23
CA ALA A 15 4.78 16.99 -11.36
C ALA A 15 3.48 16.29 -10.97
N LEU A 16 3.55 15.22 -10.17
CA LEU A 16 2.37 14.52 -9.65
C LEU A 16 1.58 15.40 -8.69
N ALA A 17 2.24 16.12 -7.78
CA ALA A 17 1.59 17.03 -6.83
C ALA A 17 0.76 18.09 -7.57
N LYS A 18 1.35 18.72 -8.60
CA LYS A 18 0.65 19.69 -9.45
C LYS A 18 -0.59 19.09 -10.12
N GLU A 19 -0.48 17.88 -10.68
CA GLU A 19 -1.61 17.21 -11.33
C GLU A 19 -2.75 16.86 -10.36
N ILE A 20 -2.41 16.39 -9.15
CA ILE A 20 -3.39 16.11 -8.10
C ILE A 20 -4.10 17.40 -7.68
N GLU A 21 -3.36 18.48 -7.49
CA GLU A 21 -3.94 19.78 -7.13
C GLU A 21 -4.88 20.30 -8.23
N GLU A 22 -4.43 20.27 -9.50
CA GLU A 22 -5.22 20.74 -10.64
C GLU A 22 -6.50 19.92 -10.87
N LYS A 23 -6.45 18.59 -10.69
CA LYS A 23 -7.57 17.71 -10.98
C LYS A 23 -8.49 17.43 -9.81
N MET A 24 -7.96 17.47 -8.60
CA MET A 24 -8.65 17.00 -7.41
C MET A 24 -8.74 18.05 -6.30
N GLY A 25 -8.10 19.22 -6.48
CA GLY A 25 -8.10 20.29 -5.49
C GLY A 25 -7.37 19.95 -4.19
N VAL A 26 -6.50 18.94 -4.19
CA VAL A 26 -5.76 18.50 -3.00
C VAL A 26 -4.28 18.83 -3.18
N ALA A 27 -3.79 19.82 -2.43
CA ALA A 27 -2.36 20.14 -2.39
C ALA A 27 -1.60 19.10 -1.57
N ILE A 28 -0.56 18.51 -2.15
CA ILE A 28 0.41 17.63 -1.47
C ILE A 28 1.81 18.17 -1.64
N ASP A 29 2.62 18.05 -0.58
CA ASP A 29 4.01 18.55 -0.59
C ASP A 29 4.91 17.55 -1.34
N PRO A 30 5.68 17.98 -2.37
CA PRO A 30 6.65 17.12 -3.04
C PRO A 30 7.75 16.56 -2.12
N ASP A 31 8.03 17.19 -0.97
CA ASP A 31 9.02 16.70 0.00
C ASP A 31 8.46 15.63 0.97
N SER A 32 7.15 15.35 0.89
CA SER A 32 6.48 14.30 1.67
C SER A 32 6.97 12.89 1.31
N VAL A 33 6.60 11.88 2.09
CA VAL A 33 6.80 10.46 1.76
C VAL A 33 5.61 9.96 0.93
N TYR A 34 5.81 9.73 -0.36
CA TYR A 34 4.72 9.28 -1.26
C TYR A 34 4.51 7.77 -1.12
N ASP A 35 3.51 7.42 -0.33
CA ASP A 35 3.04 6.07 -0.11
C ASP A 35 1.93 5.74 -1.10
N ILE A 36 2.15 4.76 -1.97
CA ILE A 36 1.27 4.52 -3.13
C ILE A 36 0.77 3.08 -3.18
N GLN A 37 -0.56 2.94 -3.19
CA GLN A 37 -1.25 1.67 -3.40
C GLN A 37 -2.15 1.74 -4.64
N ILE A 38 -1.63 1.33 -5.80
CA ILE A 38 -2.32 1.35 -7.09
C ILE A 38 -2.59 -0.07 -7.60
N LYS A 39 -3.78 -0.56 -7.30
CA LYS A 39 -4.22 -1.94 -7.61
C LYS A 39 -5.73 -1.95 -7.81
N ARG A 40 -6.27 -2.90 -8.60
CA ARG A 40 -7.71 -3.19 -8.58
C ARG A 40 -8.14 -3.41 -7.14
N LEU A 41 -9.28 -2.85 -6.76
CA LEU A 41 -9.78 -3.03 -5.41
C LEU A 41 -10.33 -4.44 -5.25
N HIS A 42 -9.77 -5.14 -4.28
CA HIS A 42 -10.21 -6.47 -3.88
C HIS A 42 -9.77 -6.73 -2.43
N GLU A 43 -10.60 -7.37 -1.63
CA GLU A 43 -10.31 -7.61 -0.22
C GLU A 43 -8.96 -8.29 0.02
N TYR A 44 -8.53 -9.25 -0.83
CA TYR A 44 -7.24 -9.93 -0.67
C TYR A 44 -6.03 -9.01 -0.88
N LYS A 45 -6.20 -7.87 -1.58
CA LYS A 45 -5.15 -6.85 -1.77
C LYS A 45 -5.03 -5.91 -0.57
N ARG A 46 -5.95 -6.04 0.36
CA ARG A 46 -5.98 -5.45 1.69
C ARG A 46 -5.84 -3.92 1.73
N GLN A 47 -6.46 -3.21 0.76
CA GLN A 47 -6.55 -1.74 0.82
C GLN A 47 -7.20 -1.26 2.13
N GLN A 48 -8.12 -2.04 2.71
CA GLN A 48 -8.69 -1.81 4.03
C GLN A 48 -7.64 -1.82 5.15
N MET A 49 -6.57 -2.63 5.03
CA MET A 49 -5.46 -2.63 6.00
C MET A 49 -4.70 -1.29 5.97
N ASN A 50 -4.42 -0.77 4.78
CA ASN A 50 -3.80 0.55 4.63
C ASN A 50 -4.73 1.68 5.11
N ALA A 51 -6.06 1.54 4.93
CA ALA A 51 -7.03 2.48 5.52
C ALA A 51 -7.04 2.41 7.07
N LEU A 52 -6.94 1.22 7.66
CA LEU A 52 -6.80 1.05 9.12
C LEU A 52 -5.48 1.65 9.65
N TYR A 53 -4.38 1.51 8.91
CA TYR A 53 -3.14 2.23 9.21
C TYR A 53 -3.34 3.75 9.19
N ALA A 54 -4.07 4.27 8.20
CA ALA A 54 -4.37 5.70 8.14
C ALA A 54 -5.16 6.18 9.35
N ILE A 55 -6.11 5.39 9.85
CA ILE A 55 -6.84 5.66 11.10
C ILE A 55 -5.88 5.63 12.29
N TRP A 56 -4.98 4.65 12.36
CA TRP A 56 -3.97 4.57 13.42
C TRP A 56 -3.08 5.83 13.43
N LYS A 57 -2.54 6.23 12.27
CA LYS A 57 -1.70 7.42 12.15
C LYS A 57 -2.47 8.71 12.46
N TYR A 58 -3.77 8.78 12.14
CA TYR A 58 -4.64 9.87 12.54
C TYR A 58 -4.66 10.03 14.07
N PHE A 59 -4.84 8.94 14.81
CA PHE A 59 -4.80 8.99 16.27
C PHE A 59 -3.42 9.35 16.81
N GLU A 60 -2.33 8.82 16.23
CA GLU A 60 -0.96 9.19 16.63
C GLU A 60 -0.73 10.69 16.51
N ILE A 61 -1.18 11.31 15.43
CA ILE A 61 -1.07 12.76 15.22
C ILE A 61 -1.90 13.53 16.26
N LEU A 62 -3.14 13.10 16.53
CA LEU A 62 -3.98 13.74 17.55
C LEU A 62 -3.39 13.65 18.96
N ASP A 63 -2.65 12.58 19.25
CA ASP A 63 -1.93 12.37 20.50
C ASP A 63 -0.55 13.10 20.54
N GLY A 64 -0.24 13.91 19.51
CA GLY A 64 0.99 14.70 19.42
C GLY A 64 2.21 13.95 18.87
N ARG A 65 2.07 12.71 18.43
CA ARG A 65 3.15 11.94 17.79
C ARG A 65 3.19 12.24 16.29
N LEU A 66 3.80 13.35 15.93
CA LEU A 66 3.83 13.88 14.59
C LEU A 66 4.87 13.14 13.72
N PRO A 67 4.57 12.81 12.47
CA PRO A 67 5.56 12.31 11.53
C PRO A 67 6.58 13.40 11.19
N ARG A 68 7.81 13.03 10.95
CA ARG A 68 8.89 13.97 10.58
C ARG A 68 8.65 14.64 9.23
N ARG A 69 7.98 13.94 8.32
CA ARG A 69 7.55 14.45 7.01
C ARG A 69 6.08 14.15 6.80
N PRO A 70 5.37 14.96 6.03
CA PRO A 70 4.00 14.63 5.64
C PRO A 70 3.93 13.32 4.87
N ILE A 71 2.81 12.61 5.01
CA ILE A 71 2.57 11.32 4.39
C ILE A 71 1.28 11.40 3.57
N PRO A 72 1.33 11.64 2.26
CA PRO A 72 0.21 11.41 1.38
C PRO A 72 0.09 9.92 1.07
N LEU A 73 -1.02 9.31 1.47
CA LEU A 73 -1.42 7.95 1.09
C LEU A 73 -2.20 8.03 -0.21
N LEU A 74 -1.58 7.62 -1.31
CA LEU A 74 -2.14 7.74 -2.65
C LEU A 74 -2.74 6.41 -3.10
N PHE A 75 -4.07 6.37 -3.21
CA PHE A 75 -4.80 5.20 -3.68
C PHE A 75 -5.22 5.35 -5.14
N GLY A 76 -5.05 4.30 -5.92
CA GLY A 76 -5.57 4.20 -7.26
C GLY A 76 -6.23 2.84 -7.47
N ALA A 77 -7.55 2.81 -7.54
CA ALA A 77 -8.29 1.56 -7.64
C ALA A 77 -9.61 1.71 -8.41
N LYS A 78 -10.13 0.56 -8.87
CA LYS A 78 -11.48 0.40 -9.37
C LYS A 78 -12.05 -0.90 -8.83
N ALA A 79 -13.30 -0.86 -8.37
CA ALA A 79 -14.04 -2.05 -7.94
C ALA A 79 -14.88 -2.60 -9.10
N ALA A 80 -15.06 -3.92 -9.13
CA ALA A 80 -16.08 -4.51 -10.02
C ALA A 80 -17.48 -4.03 -9.60
N PRO A 81 -18.39 -3.76 -10.54
CA PRO A 81 -19.71 -3.17 -10.24
C PRO A 81 -20.54 -3.95 -9.21
N ALA A 82 -20.47 -5.28 -9.24
CA ALA A 82 -21.21 -6.15 -8.32
C ALA A 82 -20.49 -6.42 -6.98
N TYR A 83 -19.24 -5.98 -6.83
CA TYR A 83 -18.45 -6.28 -5.63
C TYR A 83 -18.71 -5.25 -4.52
N THR A 84 -19.70 -5.53 -3.70
CA THR A 84 -20.22 -4.60 -2.69
C THR A 84 -19.16 -4.19 -1.66
N ILE A 85 -18.48 -5.15 -1.02
CA ILE A 85 -17.44 -4.87 -0.01
C ILE A 85 -16.28 -4.05 -0.60
N ALA A 86 -15.90 -4.29 -1.85
CA ALA A 86 -14.88 -3.48 -2.52
C ALA A 86 -15.31 -2.00 -2.63
N LYS A 87 -16.59 -1.75 -2.89
CA LYS A 87 -17.13 -0.38 -2.91
C LYS A 87 -17.20 0.22 -1.51
N ASP A 88 -17.48 -0.57 -0.48
CA ASP A 88 -17.46 -0.11 0.90
C ASP A 88 -16.05 0.28 1.37
N ILE A 89 -15.02 -0.45 0.90
CA ILE A 89 -13.61 -0.07 1.15
C ILE A 89 -13.28 1.26 0.47
N ILE A 90 -13.70 1.47 -0.78
CA ILE A 90 -13.54 2.77 -1.45
C ILE A 90 -14.25 3.87 -0.66
N HIS A 91 -15.48 3.61 -0.20
CA HIS A 91 -16.25 4.55 0.58
C HIS A 91 -15.55 4.94 1.89
N LEU A 92 -15.00 3.97 2.63
CA LEU A 92 -14.18 4.23 3.81
C LEU A 92 -12.99 5.14 3.48
N ILE A 93 -12.23 4.84 2.41
CA ILE A 93 -11.06 5.64 1.98
C ILE A 93 -11.47 7.08 1.67
N LEU A 94 -12.60 7.29 0.99
CA LEU A 94 -13.12 8.63 0.66
C LEU A 94 -13.59 9.40 1.91
N CYS A 95 -14.24 8.72 2.86
CA CYS A 95 -14.61 9.33 4.14
C CYS A 95 -13.38 9.76 4.95
N LEU A 96 -12.34 8.92 4.99
CA LEU A 96 -11.07 9.26 5.64
C LEU A 96 -10.36 10.41 4.93
N GLN A 97 -10.37 10.45 3.59
CA GLN A 97 -9.84 11.57 2.83
C GLN A 97 -10.51 12.89 3.24
N GLN A 98 -11.84 12.90 3.30
CA GLN A 98 -12.59 14.08 3.70
C GLN A 98 -12.32 14.46 5.15
N LEU A 99 -12.29 13.49 6.07
CA LEU A 99 -12.01 13.72 7.49
C LEU A 99 -10.65 14.39 7.68
N PHE A 100 -9.60 13.85 7.03
CA PHE A 100 -8.23 14.34 7.22
C PHE A 100 -8.03 15.73 6.60
N LEU A 101 -8.68 16.01 5.47
CA LEU A 101 -8.62 17.34 4.86
C LEU A 101 -9.32 18.42 5.70
N GLN A 102 -10.35 18.05 6.47
CA GLN A 102 -11.11 18.97 7.32
C GLN A 102 -10.49 19.17 8.71
N ASP A 103 -9.62 18.26 9.19
CA ASP A 103 -8.97 18.39 10.51
C ASP A 103 -7.63 19.12 10.36
N GLU A 104 -7.60 20.40 10.72
CA GLU A 104 -6.41 21.26 10.64
C GLU A 104 -5.21 20.75 11.46
N ARG A 105 -5.44 19.88 12.45
CA ARG A 105 -4.35 19.26 13.24
C ARG A 105 -3.69 18.13 12.46
N VAL A 106 -4.37 17.55 11.50
CA VAL A 106 -3.96 16.33 10.76
C VAL A 106 -3.55 16.65 9.34
N SER A 107 -4.28 17.52 8.64
CA SER A 107 -4.08 17.81 7.22
C SER A 107 -2.66 18.27 6.84
N PRO A 108 -1.87 18.92 7.69
CA PRO A 108 -0.46 19.23 7.38
C PRO A 108 0.44 17.99 7.33
N TYR A 109 0.09 16.91 8.01
CA TYR A 109 0.94 15.75 8.24
C TYR A 109 0.49 14.47 7.54
N LEU A 110 -0.81 14.29 7.37
CA LEU A 110 -1.40 13.09 6.78
C LEU A 110 -2.51 13.48 5.84
N LYS A 111 -2.45 12.97 4.61
CA LYS A 111 -3.51 13.13 3.61
C LYS A 111 -3.79 11.79 2.94
N ILE A 112 -5.03 11.58 2.58
CA ILE A 112 -5.40 10.52 1.65
C ILE A 112 -5.79 11.18 0.33
N VAL A 113 -5.37 10.58 -0.77
CA VAL A 113 -5.80 10.94 -2.13
C VAL A 113 -6.22 9.68 -2.87
N MET A 114 -7.50 9.51 -3.06
CA MET A 114 -8.04 8.47 -3.94
C MET A 114 -8.15 9.04 -5.35
N VAL A 115 -7.22 8.68 -6.25
CA VAL A 115 -7.23 9.22 -7.61
C VAL A 115 -8.49 8.80 -8.36
N GLU A 116 -9.19 9.77 -8.93
CA GLU A 116 -10.41 9.53 -9.67
C GLU A 116 -10.11 8.79 -10.97
N ASN A 117 -10.95 7.81 -11.28
CA ASN A 117 -10.88 7.04 -12.53
C ASN A 117 -9.45 6.52 -12.87
N TYR A 118 -8.78 5.91 -11.88
CA TYR A 118 -7.43 5.36 -12.06
C TYR A 118 -7.29 4.58 -13.37
N ASN A 119 -6.29 4.92 -14.16
CA ASN A 119 -5.99 4.37 -15.48
C ASN A 119 -4.49 4.43 -15.79
N VAL A 120 -4.09 4.06 -17.01
CA VAL A 120 -2.69 4.05 -17.45
C VAL A 120 -2.03 5.43 -17.36
N SER A 121 -2.75 6.49 -17.70
CA SER A 121 -2.21 7.87 -17.62
C SER A 121 -1.87 8.26 -16.18
N TRP A 122 -2.71 7.88 -15.21
CA TRP A 122 -2.39 8.04 -13.79
C TRP A 122 -1.20 7.18 -13.38
N ALA A 123 -1.14 5.91 -13.84
CA ALA A 123 -0.04 5.02 -13.52
C ALA A 123 1.31 5.56 -13.98
N GLN A 124 1.39 6.18 -15.17
CA GLN A 124 2.60 6.80 -15.70
C GLN A 124 3.15 7.93 -14.84
N LYS A 125 2.33 8.55 -13.98
CA LYS A 125 2.71 9.63 -13.07
C LYS A 125 2.94 9.13 -11.65
N LEU A 126 2.06 8.25 -11.15
CA LEU A 126 2.14 7.69 -9.81
C LEU A 126 3.37 6.79 -9.63
N ILE A 127 3.67 5.92 -10.59
CA ILE A 127 4.77 4.97 -10.49
C ILE A 127 6.13 5.65 -10.33
N PRO A 128 6.54 6.64 -11.16
CA PRO A 128 7.83 7.30 -11.00
C PRO A 128 7.95 8.17 -9.75
N ALA A 129 6.82 8.67 -9.22
CA ALA A 129 6.78 9.50 -8.03
C ALA A 129 6.78 8.69 -6.72
N CYS A 130 6.56 7.39 -6.77
CA CYS A 130 6.38 6.52 -5.61
C CYS A 130 7.66 6.37 -4.79
N ASP A 131 7.57 6.59 -3.48
CA ASP A 131 8.63 6.25 -2.51
C ASP A 131 8.38 4.86 -1.91
N ILE A 132 7.17 4.63 -1.39
CA ILE A 132 6.73 3.37 -0.77
C ILE A 132 5.71 2.68 -1.67
N SER A 133 6.03 1.46 -2.10
CA SER A 133 5.18 0.62 -2.94
C SER A 133 4.42 -0.39 -2.08
N GLU A 134 3.12 -0.18 -1.92
CA GLU A 134 2.23 -1.04 -1.12
C GLU A 134 1.86 -2.33 -1.85
N GLN A 135 2.46 -3.44 -1.45
CA GLN A 135 2.30 -4.78 -2.04
C GLN A 135 1.83 -5.80 -0.98
N ILE A 136 0.76 -5.44 -0.27
CA ILE A 136 0.30 -6.04 0.97
C ILE A 136 -0.81 -7.08 0.81
N SER A 137 -0.92 -7.73 -0.34
CA SER A 137 -1.87 -8.83 -0.55
C SER A 137 -1.67 -9.92 0.49
N LEU A 138 -2.74 -10.62 0.89
CA LEU A 138 -2.58 -11.77 1.78
C LEU A 138 -1.70 -12.83 1.10
N ALA A 139 -0.72 -13.35 1.81
CA ALA A 139 0.15 -14.41 1.31
C ALA A 139 -0.69 -15.61 0.82
N SER A 140 -0.26 -16.27 -0.25
CA SER A 140 -0.97 -17.30 -1.01
C SER A 140 -2.08 -16.83 -1.96
N LYS A 141 -2.35 -15.53 -2.07
CA LYS A 141 -3.46 -15.01 -2.91
C LYS A 141 -2.98 -14.23 -4.15
N GLU A 142 -1.82 -13.61 -4.13
CA GLU A 142 -1.28 -12.92 -5.30
C GLU A 142 -0.39 -13.86 -6.09
N ALA A 143 -0.81 -14.27 -7.29
CA ALA A 143 -0.05 -15.21 -8.11
C ALA A 143 1.33 -14.66 -8.53
N SER A 144 1.40 -13.39 -8.89
CA SER A 144 2.64 -12.69 -9.23
C SER A 144 2.52 -11.18 -8.94
N GLY A 145 1.56 -10.51 -9.56
CA GLY A 145 1.51 -9.05 -9.66
C GLY A 145 2.39 -8.56 -10.80
N THR A 146 2.13 -7.33 -11.25
CA THR A 146 2.95 -6.64 -12.26
C THR A 146 3.30 -5.22 -11.82
N GLY A 147 2.46 -4.62 -10.97
CA GLY A 147 2.69 -3.28 -10.42
C GLY A 147 3.95 -3.18 -9.58
N ASN A 148 4.23 -4.20 -8.76
CA ASN A 148 5.43 -4.31 -7.94
C ASN A 148 6.73 -4.22 -8.78
N MET A 149 6.80 -4.92 -9.91
CA MET A 149 7.96 -4.88 -10.82
C MET A 149 8.16 -3.48 -11.44
N LYS A 150 7.06 -2.81 -11.84
CA LYS A 150 7.10 -1.46 -12.42
C LYS A 150 7.52 -0.43 -11.38
N LEU A 151 7.01 -0.54 -10.16
CA LEU A 151 7.36 0.34 -9.03
C LEU A 151 8.83 0.15 -8.64
N MET A 152 9.30 -1.10 -8.54
CA MET A 152 10.71 -1.44 -8.31
C MET A 152 11.62 -0.81 -9.38
N LEU A 153 11.28 -0.95 -10.68
CA LEU A 153 12.04 -0.38 -11.80
C LEU A 153 12.15 1.16 -11.69
N ASN A 154 11.16 1.81 -11.09
CA ASN A 154 11.13 3.24 -10.84
C ASN A 154 11.67 3.65 -9.47
N GLY A 155 12.31 2.74 -8.75
CA GLY A 155 13.01 3.02 -7.49
C GLY A 155 12.12 3.20 -6.28
N ALA A 156 10.87 2.74 -6.34
CA ALA A 156 10.06 2.59 -5.15
C ALA A 156 10.57 1.41 -4.32
N VAL A 157 10.60 1.58 -3.00
CA VAL A 157 10.91 0.48 -2.07
C VAL A 157 9.60 -0.23 -1.71
N THR A 158 9.60 -1.54 -1.79
CA THR A 158 8.41 -2.34 -1.52
C THR A 158 8.19 -2.52 -0.01
N LEU A 159 6.96 -2.27 0.43
CA LEU A 159 6.38 -2.78 1.67
C LEU A 159 5.37 -3.86 1.30
N GLY A 160 5.59 -5.09 1.72
CA GLY A 160 4.74 -6.18 1.24
C GLY A 160 4.84 -7.47 2.04
N THR A 161 4.03 -8.43 1.64
CA THR A 161 4.06 -9.80 2.14
C THR A 161 4.95 -10.67 1.25
N MET A 162 5.44 -11.79 1.79
CA MET A 162 6.22 -12.77 1.05
C MET A 162 5.31 -13.63 0.16
N ASP A 163 4.81 -13.00 -0.92
CA ASP A 163 3.88 -13.62 -1.88
C ASP A 163 4.07 -13.04 -3.29
N GLY A 164 3.73 -13.81 -4.31
CA GLY A 164 3.87 -13.40 -5.70
C GLY A 164 5.30 -12.95 -6.03
N ALA A 165 5.43 -11.96 -6.90
CA ALA A 165 6.75 -11.44 -7.30
C ALA A 165 7.48 -10.67 -6.17
N ASN A 166 6.87 -10.45 -5.00
CA ASN A 166 7.61 -9.89 -3.87
C ASN A 166 8.71 -10.87 -3.39
N VAL A 167 8.50 -12.19 -3.55
CA VAL A 167 9.50 -13.21 -3.23
C VAL A 167 10.74 -13.03 -4.10
N GLU A 168 10.54 -12.93 -5.43
CA GLU A 168 11.66 -12.70 -6.35
C GLU A 168 12.32 -11.32 -6.12
N ILE A 169 11.54 -10.29 -5.80
CA ILE A 169 12.10 -8.97 -5.46
C ILE A 169 12.97 -9.09 -4.22
N HIS A 170 12.49 -9.74 -3.16
CA HIS A 170 13.25 -9.97 -1.93
C HIS A 170 14.58 -10.68 -2.22
N ASP A 171 14.57 -11.78 -2.97
CA ASP A 171 15.75 -12.56 -3.32
C ASP A 171 16.75 -11.77 -4.18
N LEU A 172 16.24 -10.88 -5.04
CA LEU A 172 17.09 -10.06 -5.91
C LEU A 172 17.76 -8.90 -5.19
N VAL A 173 17.04 -8.23 -4.28
CA VAL A 173 17.54 -7.00 -3.64
C VAL A 173 18.12 -7.22 -2.26
N GLY A 174 17.79 -8.34 -1.60
CA GLY A 174 18.15 -8.66 -0.22
C GLY A 174 17.25 -7.93 0.79
N GLU A 175 17.14 -8.53 1.98
CA GLU A 175 16.22 -8.08 3.05
C GLU A 175 16.38 -6.61 3.46
N GLN A 176 17.60 -6.06 3.34
CA GLN A 176 17.88 -4.67 3.69
C GLN A 176 17.30 -3.63 2.69
N ASN A 177 16.79 -4.07 1.52
CA ASN A 177 16.30 -3.18 0.46
C ASN A 177 14.80 -3.37 0.14
N ILE A 178 14.10 -4.11 0.98
CA ILE A 178 12.65 -4.36 0.95
C ILE A 178 12.15 -4.44 2.40
N TYR A 179 10.87 -4.20 2.62
CA TYR A 179 10.24 -4.37 3.94
C TYR A 179 9.14 -5.42 3.82
N THR A 180 9.21 -6.45 4.65
CA THR A 180 8.28 -7.57 4.61
C THR A 180 7.64 -7.80 5.97
N PHE A 181 6.38 -8.23 5.96
CA PHE A 181 5.61 -8.52 7.16
C PHE A 181 4.57 -9.61 6.89
N GLY A 182 3.93 -10.08 7.95
CA GLY A 182 2.76 -10.94 7.90
C GLY A 182 3.10 -12.42 7.78
N LYS A 183 2.06 -13.23 7.82
CA LYS A 183 2.15 -14.68 7.79
C LYS A 183 2.65 -15.18 6.44
N SER A 184 3.41 -16.27 6.47
CA SER A 184 3.82 -16.99 5.27
C SER A 184 2.64 -17.67 4.57
N SER A 185 2.79 -17.97 3.28
CA SER A 185 1.76 -18.72 2.52
C SER A 185 1.41 -20.05 3.17
N ALA A 186 2.40 -20.77 3.76
CA ALA A 186 2.16 -22.03 4.45
C ALA A 186 1.30 -21.86 5.71
N GLU A 187 1.59 -20.82 6.53
CA GLU A 187 0.78 -20.51 7.72
C GLU A 187 -0.64 -20.12 7.35
N VAL A 188 -0.82 -19.26 6.33
CA VAL A 188 -2.16 -18.86 5.85
C VAL A 188 -2.95 -20.07 5.35
N MET A 189 -2.33 -20.93 4.54
CA MET A 189 -2.98 -22.14 4.05
C MET A 189 -3.38 -23.09 5.19
N LYS A 190 -2.53 -23.21 6.23
CA LYS A 190 -2.84 -23.99 7.43
C LYS A 190 -4.05 -23.41 8.17
N LEU A 191 -4.09 -22.10 8.40
CA LEU A 191 -5.22 -21.43 9.05
C LEU A 191 -6.55 -21.67 8.30
N TYR A 192 -6.52 -21.65 6.97
CA TYR A 192 -7.70 -22.00 6.17
C TYR A 192 -8.09 -23.48 6.30
N ALA A 193 -7.12 -24.40 6.20
CA ALA A 193 -7.38 -25.83 6.27
C ALA A 193 -7.94 -26.28 7.62
N GLU A 194 -7.44 -25.67 8.69
CA GLU A 194 -7.89 -25.96 10.06
C GLU A 194 -9.15 -25.15 10.47
N ASN A 195 -9.56 -24.19 9.65
CA ASN A 195 -10.60 -23.21 9.98
C ASN A 195 -10.37 -22.57 11.38
N SER A 196 -9.10 -22.29 11.68
CA SER A 196 -8.68 -21.87 13.03
C SER A 196 -8.58 -20.35 13.20
N TYR A 197 -8.67 -19.57 12.11
CA TYR A 197 -8.70 -18.12 12.16
C TYR A 197 -10.05 -17.61 12.66
N CYS A 198 -10.01 -16.74 13.67
CA CYS A 198 -11.21 -16.11 14.23
C CYS A 198 -10.93 -14.59 14.40
N PRO A 199 -11.42 -13.72 13.50
CA PRO A 199 -11.16 -12.29 13.59
C PRO A 199 -11.70 -11.64 14.86
N ALA A 200 -12.85 -12.09 15.36
CA ALA A 200 -13.41 -11.57 16.61
C ALA A 200 -12.47 -11.74 17.80
N LYS A 201 -11.70 -12.85 17.88
CA LYS A 201 -10.72 -13.04 18.95
C LYS A 201 -9.57 -12.03 18.89
N ILE A 202 -9.16 -11.61 17.68
CA ILE A 202 -8.12 -10.59 17.52
C ILE A 202 -8.72 -9.23 17.87
N TYR A 203 -9.91 -8.92 17.39
CA TYR A 203 -10.64 -7.71 17.70
C TYR A 203 -10.85 -7.56 19.21
N ASP A 204 -11.37 -8.56 19.90
CA ASP A 204 -11.63 -8.53 21.34
C ASP A 204 -10.34 -8.57 22.18
N GLY A 205 -9.25 -9.11 21.63
CA GLY A 205 -7.99 -9.31 22.34
C GLY A 205 -6.95 -8.21 22.18
N ASP A 206 -7.13 -7.29 21.23
CA ASP A 206 -6.19 -6.18 20.99
C ASP A 206 -6.91 -4.82 20.99
N PRO A 207 -6.78 -4.02 22.08
CA PRO A 207 -7.47 -2.72 22.18
C PRO A 207 -7.11 -1.73 21.08
N VAL A 208 -5.95 -1.88 20.43
CA VAL A 208 -5.60 -1.03 19.29
C VAL A 208 -6.40 -1.45 18.07
N VAL A 209 -6.47 -2.75 17.78
CA VAL A 209 -7.28 -3.27 16.66
C VAL A 209 -8.75 -2.90 16.87
N GLU A 210 -9.31 -3.12 18.08
CA GLU A 210 -10.66 -2.73 18.44
C GLU A 210 -10.92 -1.25 18.13
N LYS A 211 -10.08 -0.36 18.67
CA LYS A 211 -10.18 1.10 18.46
C LYS A 211 -10.18 1.47 16.97
N LEU A 212 -9.33 0.85 16.17
CA LEU A 212 -9.21 1.16 14.73
C LEU A 212 -10.44 0.69 13.95
N VAL A 213 -10.93 -0.50 14.25
CA VAL A 213 -12.10 -1.08 13.58
C VAL A 213 -13.37 -0.35 14.00
N ASP A 214 -13.54 -0.03 15.28
CA ASP A 214 -14.68 0.75 15.80
C ASP A 214 -14.76 2.14 15.20
N PHE A 215 -13.60 2.74 14.88
CA PHE A 215 -13.59 4.06 14.26
C PHE A 215 -14.30 4.09 12.90
N ILE A 216 -14.38 2.96 12.18
CA ILE A 216 -15.11 2.87 10.90
C ILE A 216 -16.59 3.30 11.09
N VAL A 217 -17.18 2.98 12.24
CA VAL A 217 -18.57 3.28 12.58
C VAL A 217 -18.72 4.39 13.63
N ASP A 218 -17.63 5.11 13.91
CA ASP A 218 -17.67 6.27 14.82
C ASP A 218 -18.58 7.38 14.29
N LYS A 219 -19.12 8.20 15.18
CA LYS A 219 -20.02 9.32 14.83
C LYS A 219 -19.41 10.28 13.81
N LYS A 220 -18.09 10.48 13.81
CA LYS A 220 -17.42 11.33 12.82
C LYS A 220 -17.50 10.71 11.42
N MET A 221 -17.24 9.40 11.32
CA MET A 221 -17.30 8.68 10.05
C MET A 221 -18.73 8.58 9.50
N ILE A 222 -19.70 8.28 10.37
CA ILE A 222 -21.13 8.20 9.99
C ILE A 222 -21.69 9.56 9.51
N ARG A 223 -21.14 10.68 9.98
CA ARG A 223 -21.53 12.02 9.49
C ARG A 223 -20.98 12.32 8.10
N LEU A 224 -19.90 11.69 7.70
CA LEU A 224 -19.22 11.88 6.42
C LEU A 224 -19.67 10.89 5.35
N GLY A 225 -20.10 9.69 5.77
CA GLY A 225 -20.40 8.59 4.88
C GLY A 225 -21.74 7.90 5.13
N ASP A 226 -22.04 6.94 4.27
CA ASP A 226 -23.22 6.08 4.39
C ASP A 226 -23.03 5.07 5.54
N PRO A 227 -23.86 5.14 6.62
CA PRO A 227 -23.75 4.24 7.77
C PRO A 227 -23.98 2.78 7.42
N VAL A 228 -24.75 2.48 6.35
CA VAL A 228 -24.99 1.10 5.92
C VAL A 228 -23.73 0.49 5.31
N GLN A 229 -23.01 1.25 4.47
CA GLN A 229 -21.75 0.81 3.86
C GLN A 229 -20.64 0.64 4.90
N LEU A 230 -20.45 1.65 5.76
CA LEU A 230 -19.47 1.58 6.85
C LEU A 230 -19.79 0.44 7.84
N GLY A 231 -21.05 0.28 8.23
CA GLY A 231 -21.51 -0.80 9.12
C GLY A 231 -21.38 -2.19 8.50
N ARG A 232 -21.50 -2.33 7.18
CA ARG A 232 -21.27 -3.61 6.49
C ARG A 232 -19.78 -3.97 6.49
N LEU A 233 -18.91 -3.02 6.18
CA LEU A 233 -17.46 -3.24 6.23
C LEU A 233 -16.97 -3.58 7.65
N TYR A 234 -17.47 -2.87 8.66
CA TYR A 234 -17.22 -3.18 10.08
C TYR A 234 -17.58 -4.63 10.41
N LYS A 235 -18.81 -5.04 10.06
CA LYS A 235 -19.28 -6.41 10.30
C LYS A 235 -18.48 -7.47 9.56
N GLU A 236 -18.01 -7.14 8.34
CA GLU A 236 -17.15 -8.03 7.56
C GLU A 236 -15.81 -8.24 8.24
N LEU A 237 -15.17 -7.17 8.71
CA LEU A 237 -13.88 -7.23 9.41
C LEU A 237 -13.97 -7.99 10.74
N VAL A 238 -14.99 -7.71 11.58
CA VAL A 238 -15.12 -8.37 12.89
C VAL A 238 -15.62 -9.80 12.76
N GLY A 239 -16.55 -10.06 11.81
CA GLY A 239 -17.24 -11.35 11.73
C GLY A 239 -16.59 -12.38 10.83
N LYS A 240 -15.90 -11.96 9.76
CA LYS A 240 -15.37 -12.86 8.74
C LYS A 240 -13.90 -12.65 8.44
N ASP A 241 -13.51 -11.42 8.13
CA ASP A 241 -12.15 -11.04 7.71
C ASP A 241 -11.42 -12.15 6.93
N TYR A 242 -12.09 -12.67 5.90
CA TYR A 242 -11.65 -13.86 5.17
C TYR A 242 -10.19 -13.74 4.67
N PHE A 243 -9.72 -12.52 4.45
CA PHE A 243 -8.35 -12.25 4.01
C PHE A 243 -7.41 -11.79 5.14
N MET A 244 -7.76 -12.13 6.39
CA MET A 244 -6.87 -12.03 7.56
C MET A 244 -6.22 -10.65 7.71
N THR A 245 -6.99 -9.59 7.46
CA THR A 245 -6.55 -8.19 7.60
C THR A 245 -6.10 -7.90 9.02
N LEU A 246 -6.92 -8.32 10.02
CA LEU A 246 -6.66 -8.04 11.42
C LEU A 246 -5.46 -8.85 11.96
N LEU A 247 -5.21 -10.04 11.40
CA LEU A 247 -4.11 -10.90 11.83
C LEU A 247 -2.73 -10.25 11.63
N ASP A 248 -2.54 -9.60 10.49
CA ASP A 248 -1.26 -9.00 10.11
C ASP A 248 -1.18 -7.49 10.42
N LEU A 249 -2.29 -6.86 10.90
CA LEU A 249 -2.40 -5.40 11.00
C LEU A 249 -1.32 -4.78 11.89
N ARG A 250 -1.02 -5.39 13.05
CA ARG A 250 -0.04 -4.84 13.99
C ARG A 250 1.38 -4.88 13.40
N GLU A 251 1.75 -6.01 12.82
CA GLU A 251 3.06 -6.16 12.18
C GLU A 251 3.21 -5.23 10.97
N TYR A 252 2.13 -5.03 10.20
CA TYR A 252 2.10 -4.04 9.12
C TYR A 252 2.34 -2.63 9.61
N ILE A 253 1.67 -2.21 10.70
CA ILE A 253 1.86 -0.89 11.31
C ILE A 253 3.32 -0.72 11.73
N ASP A 254 3.88 -1.66 12.48
CA ASP A 254 5.24 -1.58 13.02
C ASP A 254 6.28 -1.54 11.88
N THR A 255 6.12 -2.38 10.86
CA THR A 255 7.01 -2.41 9.68
C THR A 255 6.95 -1.12 8.88
N LYS A 256 5.76 -0.55 8.72
CA LYS A 256 5.56 0.72 8.00
C LYS A 256 6.17 1.90 8.77
N GLU A 257 6.02 1.94 10.08
CA GLU A 257 6.65 2.96 10.92
C GLU A 257 8.18 2.88 10.87
N GLN A 258 8.75 1.66 10.91
CA GLN A 258 10.18 1.47 10.71
C GLN A 258 10.63 1.99 9.33
N MET A 259 9.86 1.69 8.28
CA MET A 259 10.15 2.14 6.92
C MET A 259 10.12 3.67 6.79
N LEU A 260 9.16 4.33 7.44
CA LEU A 260 9.07 5.80 7.50
C LEU A 260 10.23 6.41 8.28
N ALA A 261 10.67 5.77 9.36
CA ALA A 261 11.84 6.21 10.12
C ALA A 261 13.13 6.11 9.27
N ASP A 262 13.30 4.99 8.55
CA ASP A 262 14.45 4.78 7.67
C ASP A 262 14.47 5.75 6.47
N TYR A 263 13.31 6.23 6.02
CA TYR A 263 13.21 7.22 4.95
C TYR A 263 13.92 8.53 5.28
N GLU A 264 14.04 8.89 6.56
CA GLU A 264 14.71 10.11 7.00
C GLU A 264 16.23 10.09 6.69
N ASN A 265 16.83 8.92 6.62
CA ASN A 265 18.18 8.80 6.06
C ASN A 265 18.13 8.79 4.53
N ARG A 266 17.97 9.96 3.93
CA ARG A 266 17.77 10.16 2.48
C ARG A 266 18.84 9.50 1.61
N ARG A 267 20.07 9.42 2.11
CA ARG A 267 21.19 8.79 1.38
C ARG A 267 21.01 7.27 1.33
N GLU A 268 20.73 6.64 2.46
CA GLU A 268 20.50 5.19 2.52
C GLU A 268 19.20 4.81 1.81
N TRP A 269 18.16 5.63 1.90
CA TRP A 269 16.93 5.43 1.12
C TRP A 269 17.21 5.44 -0.39
N SER A 270 17.98 6.42 -0.86
CA SER A 270 18.36 6.49 -2.28
C SER A 270 19.22 5.31 -2.72
N ARG A 271 20.02 4.76 -1.81
CA ARG A 271 20.78 3.54 -2.07
C ARG A 271 19.87 2.32 -2.20
N LYS A 272 18.88 2.16 -1.30
CA LYS A 272 17.83 1.12 -1.43
C LYS A 272 17.11 1.25 -2.79
N SER A 273 16.68 2.45 -3.15
CA SER A 273 16.04 2.72 -4.44
C SER A 273 16.95 2.33 -5.63
N LEU A 274 18.22 2.69 -5.59
CA LEU A 274 19.17 2.36 -6.65
C LEU A 274 19.40 0.85 -6.79
N VAL A 275 19.47 0.11 -5.67
CA VAL A 275 19.56 -1.36 -5.68
C VAL A 275 18.32 -1.96 -6.35
N ASN A 276 17.14 -1.48 -6.00
CA ASN A 276 15.89 -1.94 -6.61
C ASN A 276 15.90 -1.71 -8.13
N ILE A 277 16.24 -0.51 -8.59
CA ILE A 277 16.36 -0.18 -10.03
C ILE A 277 17.35 -1.12 -10.71
N ALA A 278 18.55 -1.28 -10.14
CA ALA A 278 19.63 -2.06 -10.75
C ALA A 278 19.30 -3.56 -10.89
N ARG A 279 18.43 -4.08 -10.02
CA ARG A 279 17.99 -5.48 -10.04
C ARG A 279 16.72 -5.72 -10.85
N ALA A 280 15.96 -4.66 -11.19
CA ALA A 280 14.67 -4.77 -11.88
C ALA A 280 14.76 -5.32 -13.31
N GLY A 281 15.94 -5.29 -13.93
CA GLY A 281 16.18 -5.91 -15.23
C GLY A 281 15.84 -7.43 -15.28
N TYR A 282 15.83 -8.09 -14.14
CA TYR A 282 15.37 -9.48 -14.00
C TYR A 282 13.94 -9.67 -14.54
N PHE A 283 13.09 -8.67 -14.43
CA PHE A 283 11.69 -8.71 -14.88
C PHE A 283 11.51 -8.22 -16.32
N SER A 284 12.58 -8.06 -17.10
CA SER A 284 12.45 -7.67 -18.50
C SER A 284 11.83 -8.80 -19.35
N ALA A 285 11.07 -8.42 -20.36
CA ALA A 285 10.50 -9.36 -21.32
C ALA A 285 11.61 -10.12 -22.07
N ASP A 286 12.69 -9.43 -22.45
CA ASP A 286 13.83 -10.03 -23.18
C ASP A 286 14.45 -11.18 -22.39
N ARG A 287 14.76 -10.96 -21.11
CA ARG A 287 15.28 -12.01 -20.22
C ARG A 287 14.32 -13.20 -20.12
N THR A 288 13.00 -12.93 -20.03
CA THR A 288 11.98 -13.97 -19.92
C THR A 288 11.94 -14.82 -21.23
N ILE A 289 11.93 -14.17 -22.38
CA ILE A 289 11.95 -14.84 -23.68
C ILE A 289 13.28 -15.61 -23.90
N GLU A 290 14.40 -15.05 -23.49
CA GLU A 290 15.68 -15.75 -23.51
C GLU A 290 15.67 -17.00 -22.64
N GLY A 291 15.06 -16.92 -21.44
CA GLY A 291 14.85 -18.08 -20.58
C GLY A 291 13.99 -19.15 -21.24
N TYR A 292 12.86 -18.78 -21.83
CA TYR A 292 12.02 -19.72 -22.58
C TYR A 292 12.76 -20.34 -23.75
N ASN A 293 13.55 -19.56 -24.49
CA ASN A 293 14.32 -20.10 -25.59
C ASN A 293 15.38 -21.10 -25.12
N ARG A 294 16.13 -20.76 -24.07
CA ARG A 294 17.18 -21.62 -23.52
C ARG A 294 16.62 -22.94 -22.95
N ASP A 295 15.52 -22.85 -22.21
CA ASP A 295 15.06 -23.96 -21.39
C ASP A 295 13.99 -24.81 -22.08
N ILE A 296 13.20 -24.20 -23.00
CA ILE A 296 12.03 -24.85 -23.64
C ILE A 296 12.19 -24.95 -25.16
N TRP A 297 12.31 -23.81 -25.87
CA TRP A 297 12.21 -23.78 -27.31
C TRP A 297 13.47 -24.21 -28.05
N LYS A 298 14.65 -23.87 -27.51
CA LYS A 298 15.97 -24.21 -28.07
C LYS A 298 16.14 -23.77 -29.50
N LEU A 299 15.58 -22.61 -29.85
CA LEU A 299 15.68 -22.04 -31.20
C LEU A 299 17.05 -21.42 -31.41
N GLU A 300 17.65 -21.61 -32.59
CA GLU A 300 18.87 -20.90 -32.98
C GLU A 300 18.58 -19.40 -33.16
N ARG A 301 19.47 -18.54 -32.64
CA ARG A 301 19.42 -17.12 -32.97
C ARG A 301 19.88 -16.91 -34.40
N LYS A 302 19.03 -16.34 -35.23
CA LYS A 302 19.37 -15.90 -36.59
C LYS A 302 20.16 -14.60 -36.56
#